data_c4f91ebab7021446a6a4d2804504ce3c
#
_entry.id   c4f91ebab7021446a6a4d2804504ce3c
#
_cell.length_a   1.000
_cell.length_b   1.000
_cell.length_c   1.000
_cell.angle_alpha   90.00
_cell.angle_beta   90.00
_cell.angle_gamma   90.00
#
_symmetry.space_group_name_H-M   'P 1'
#
loop_
_entity.id
_entity.type
_entity.pdbx_description
1 polymer ?
#
loop_
_entity_poly.entity_id
_entity_poly.type
_entity_poly.pdbx_seq_one_letter_code
_entity_poly.pdbx_strand_id
1 'polypeptide(L)'
;MLGVTYSIADQNVATTKSIGIYNLSTSLAQTLSEQPQLERLTILSNKTVSSDLTLTAKARVEECNYPILSRWGRIWWDQWGVYQRARAERNPWLFLPKGFCSFVARPPVKVAAYVHDIMGNFYSRRYPSYIPKLESHYFAKSLRATVCRSSVIFTNSNFSRSELLDFARQTGLKEPKVIVAGFGFRPIKEKPGEKQNRVLLFVNKAPHKLTSLAVSFLTRWLRESNFNGVIDCLGTVSPATQNPTGPQWNWLGRVALGQSRELIRRARAVVYSSEYEGFGIPPVEAVLEGTCPVFSDIPALCETMGETGCPFSNDSESSFLAAMNRALSMAPATLQEWSESLLQRHTWAAVSKRIVDELLVQEGLQIIK
;
A
#
# COMPACT_ATOMS: atom_id res chain seq x y z
N MET A 1 -7.91 -7.40 -29.33
CA MET A 1 -6.60 -7.78 -28.71
C MET A 1 -6.28 -6.84 -27.57
N LEU A 2 -6.20 -7.33 -26.32
CA LEU A 2 -5.83 -6.50 -25.18
C LEU A 2 -4.31 -6.49 -25.01
N GLY A 3 -3.70 -5.31 -25.16
CA GLY A 3 -2.28 -5.08 -24.95
C GLY A 3 -2.05 -3.97 -23.93
N VAL A 4 -1.11 -4.16 -23.01
CA VAL A 4 -0.80 -3.20 -21.94
C VAL A 4 0.70 -2.92 -21.90
N THR A 5 1.05 -1.65 -21.85
CA THR A 5 2.38 -1.17 -21.44
C THR A 5 2.33 -0.81 -19.97
N TYR A 6 3.09 -1.50 -19.13
CA TYR A 6 3.10 -1.36 -17.68
C TYR A 6 4.39 -0.70 -17.21
N SER A 7 4.32 0.41 -16.46
CA SER A 7 5.51 1.20 -16.13
C SER A 7 5.92 1.10 -14.67
N ILE A 8 7.08 0.46 -14.42
CA ILE A 8 7.75 0.39 -13.11
C ILE A 8 9.21 0.83 -13.17
N ALA A 9 9.64 1.45 -14.26
CA ALA A 9 11.04 1.82 -14.51
C ALA A 9 11.62 2.82 -13.50
N ASP A 10 10.77 3.63 -12.86
CA ASP A 10 11.16 4.64 -11.87
C ASP A 10 11.15 4.13 -10.42
N GLN A 11 10.93 2.82 -10.20
CA GLN A 11 10.90 2.22 -8.88
C GLN A 11 12.25 1.60 -8.51
N ASN A 12 12.58 1.64 -7.21
CA ASN A 12 13.77 1.02 -6.65
C ASN A 12 13.52 0.67 -5.18
N VAL A 13 13.65 -0.61 -4.84
CA VAL A 13 13.40 -1.11 -3.48
C VAL A 13 14.34 -0.48 -2.44
N ALA A 14 15.60 -0.22 -2.82
CA ALA A 14 16.60 0.31 -1.89
C ALA A 14 16.36 1.78 -1.50
N THR A 15 15.70 2.57 -2.37
CA THR A 15 15.47 4.00 -2.17
C THR A 15 14.01 4.39 -2.03
N THR A 16 13.08 3.45 -2.19
CA THR A 16 11.64 3.75 -2.09
C THR A 16 11.25 4.16 -0.69
N LYS A 17 10.43 5.20 -0.60
CA LYS A 17 9.80 5.62 0.66
C LYS A 17 8.57 4.75 0.99
N SER A 18 8.04 4.01 0.01
CA SER A 18 6.83 3.18 0.13
C SER A 18 7.07 1.78 -0.44
N ILE A 19 7.40 0.84 0.45
CA ILE A 19 7.55 -0.58 0.09
C ILE A 19 6.21 -1.17 -0.40
N GLY A 20 5.09 -0.70 0.14
CA GLY A 20 3.76 -1.17 -0.29
C GLY A 20 3.47 -0.90 -1.77
N ILE A 21 3.87 0.26 -2.31
CA ILE A 21 3.73 0.58 -3.74
C ILE A 21 4.63 -0.33 -4.58
N TYR A 22 5.87 -0.57 -4.14
CA TYR A 22 6.79 -1.47 -4.83
C TYR A 22 6.24 -2.90 -4.89
N ASN A 23 5.81 -3.43 -3.75
CA ASN A 23 5.25 -4.79 -3.65
C ASN A 23 3.98 -4.94 -4.51
N LEU A 24 3.08 -3.94 -4.50
CA LEU A 24 1.92 -3.95 -5.38
C LEU A 24 2.35 -3.97 -6.84
N SER A 25 3.25 -3.07 -7.23
CA SER A 25 3.64 -2.92 -8.63
C SER A 25 4.28 -4.19 -9.19
N THR A 26 5.15 -4.85 -8.45
CA THR A 26 5.81 -6.08 -8.87
C THR A 26 4.87 -7.29 -8.85
N SER A 27 4.06 -7.44 -7.80
CA SER A 27 3.09 -8.53 -7.70
C SER A 27 1.99 -8.41 -8.76
N LEU A 28 1.52 -7.19 -9.03
CA LEU A 28 0.53 -6.94 -10.08
C LEU A 28 1.10 -7.20 -11.48
N ALA A 29 2.35 -6.79 -11.76
CA ALA A 29 3.01 -7.11 -13.03
C ALA A 29 3.07 -8.64 -13.26
N GLN A 30 3.44 -9.39 -12.24
CA GLN A 30 3.48 -10.85 -12.29
C GLN A 30 2.09 -11.45 -12.58
N THR A 31 1.07 -11.09 -11.78
CA THR A 31 -0.26 -11.69 -11.94
C THR A 31 -1.00 -11.20 -13.19
N LEU A 32 -0.72 -10.01 -13.69
CA LEU A 32 -1.17 -9.59 -15.02
C LEU A 32 -0.55 -10.45 -16.12
N SER A 33 0.71 -10.86 -15.98
CA SER A 33 1.35 -11.76 -16.96
C SER A 33 0.70 -13.14 -17.02
N GLU A 34 -0.02 -13.53 -15.96
CA GLU A 34 -0.74 -14.82 -15.86
C GLU A 34 -2.15 -14.75 -16.46
N GLN A 35 -2.72 -13.56 -16.67
CA GLN A 35 -4.10 -13.39 -17.13
C GLN A 35 -4.27 -13.83 -18.59
N PRO A 36 -5.13 -14.82 -18.89
CA PRO A 36 -5.25 -15.39 -20.25
C PRO A 36 -5.76 -14.38 -21.27
N GLN A 37 -6.63 -13.44 -20.87
CA GLN A 37 -7.22 -12.44 -21.75
C GLN A 37 -6.27 -11.29 -22.13
N LEU A 38 -5.15 -11.14 -21.40
CA LEU A 38 -4.11 -10.17 -21.70
C LEU A 38 -3.13 -10.80 -22.70
N GLU A 39 -3.21 -10.42 -23.96
CA GLU A 39 -2.45 -11.03 -25.05
C GLU A 39 -1.00 -10.51 -25.12
N ARG A 40 -0.81 -9.24 -24.79
CA ARG A 40 0.51 -8.60 -24.80
C ARG A 40 0.71 -7.73 -23.58
N LEU A 41 1.77 -8.02 -22.83
CA LEU A 41 2.22 -7.22 -21.68
C LEU A 41 3.67 -6.77 -21.93
N THR A 42 3.91 -5.47 -22.07
CA THR A 42 5.24 -4.89 -22.08
C THR A 42 5.50 -4.18 -20.78
N ILE A 43 6.51 -4.60 -20.02
CA ILE A 43 6.88 -4.01 -18.74
C ILE A 43 8.10 -3.12 -18.96
N LEU A 44 7.87 -1.80 -18.81
CA LEU A 44 8.96 -0.82 -18.78
C LEU A 44 9.58 -0.86 -17.39
N SER A 45 10.81 -1.32 -17.31
CA SER A 45 11.52 -1.59 -16.06
C SER A 45 12.89 -0.93 -16.03
N ASN A 46 13.59 -1.07 -14.92
CA ASN A 46 15.01 -0.79 -14.79
C ASN A 46 15.74 -2.05 -14.34
N LYS A 47 17.05 -2.07 -14.45
CA LYS A 47 17.88 -3.25 -14.16
C LYS A 47 17.67 -3.83 -12.75
N THR A 48 17.40 -2.97 -11.75
CA THR A 48 17.20 -3.41 -10.36
C THR A 48 15.85 -4.12 -10.18
N VAL A 49 14.79 -3.64 -10.84
CA VAL A 49 13.43 -4.22 -10.71
C VAL A 49 13.30 -5.46 -11.60
N SER A 50 13.96 -5.47 -12.77
CA SER A 50 13.88 -6.61 -13.70
C SER A 50 14.28 -7.92 -13.05
N SER A 51 15.28 -7.90 -12.14
CA SER A 51 15.75 -9.10 -11.43
C SER A 51 14.72 -9.67 -10.43
N ASP A 52 13.79 -8.84 -9.96
CA ASP A 52 12.78 -9.24 -8.97
C ASP A 52 11.47 -9.76 -9.61
N LEU A 53 11.38 -9.70 -10.94
CA LEU A 53 10.17 -10.08 -11.67
C LEU A 53 10.21 -11.56 -12.07
N THR A 54 9.18 -12.31 -11.70
CA THR A 54 8.91 -13.65 -12.21
C THR A 54 7.70 -13.57 -13.13
N LEU A 55 7.93 -13.69 -14.44
CA LEU A 55 6.93 -13.43 -15.48
C LEU A 55 6.69 -14.65 -16.36
N THR A 56 5.50 -14.74 -16.96
CA THR A 56 5.22 -15.73 -18.01
C THR A 56 5.82 -15.31 -19.35
N ALA A 57 5.96 -16.25 -20.29
CA ALA A 57 6.59 -16.03 -21.61
C ALA A 57 5.90 -14.96 -22.48
N LYS A 58 4.64 -14.61 -22.20
CA LYS A 58 3.91 -13.57 -22.94
C LYS A 58 4.24 -12.14 -22.49
N ALA A 59 4.92 -11.98 -21.37
CA ALA A 59 5.35 -10.66 -20.89
C ALA A 59 6.77 -10.36 -21.37
N ARG A 60 6.95 -9.18 -21.99
CA ARG A 60 8.24 -8.67 -22.42
C ARG A 60 8.71 -7.59 -21.46
N VAL A 61 9.93 -7.69 -20.97
CA VAL A 61 10.58 -6.66 -20.16
C VAL A 61 11.46 -5.78 -21.05
N GLU A 62 11.23 -4.48 -20.99
CA GLU A 62 12.04 -3.44 -21.63
C GLU A 62 12.79 -2.65 -20.56
N GLU A 63 14.10 -2.85 -20.52
CA GLU A 63 14.97 -2.08 -19.62
C GLU A 63 15.18 -0.66 -20.14
N CYS A 64 14.82 0.30 -19.30
CA CYS A 64 15.00 1.72 -19.61
C CYS A 64 16.36 2.20 -19.09
N ASN A 65 17.31 2.43 -19.99
CA ASN A 65 18.70 2.79 -19.69
C ASN A 65 18.92 4.29 -19.40
N TYR A 66 17.88 5.03 -19.01
CA TYR A 66 17.99 6.44 -18.63
C TYR A 66 18.29 6.57 -17.13
N PRO A 67 18.82 7.70 -16.65
CA PRO A 67 19.03 7.94 -15.21
C PRO A 67 17.70 8.20 -14.47
N ILE A 68 16.69 7.33 -14.70
CA ILE A 68 15.32 7.45 -14.19
C ILE A 68 15.28 7.43 -12.65
N LEU A 69 16.24 6.76 -12.03
CA LEU A 69 16.30 6.64 -10.56
C LEU A 69 16.78 7.93 -9.87
N SER A 70 17.34 8.89 -10.61
CA SER A 70 17.65 10.22 -10.09
C SER A 70 16.37 11.04 -9.90
N ARG A 71 16.41 12.08 -9.04
CA ARG A 71 15.25 12.95 -8.81
C ARG A 71 14.73 13.60 -10.09
N TRP A 72 15.60 14.16 -10.90
CA TRP A 72 15.25 14.83 -12.15
C TRP A 72 14.86 13.84 -13.26
N GLY A 73 15.56 12.71 -13.33
CA GLY A 73 15.24 11.64 -14.28
C GLY A 73 13.85 11.06 -14.01
N ARG A 74 13.46 10.90 -12.73
CA ARG A 74 12.10 10.47 -12.36
C ARG A 74 11.03 11.46 -12.78
N ILE A 75 11.24 12.76 -12.54
CA ILE A 75 10.31 13.81 -13.00
C ILE A 75 10.21 13.81 -14.53
N TRP A 76 11.34 13.70 -15.23
CA TRP A 76 11.34 13.61 -16.69
C TRP A 76 10.59 12.37 -17.19
N TRP A 77 10.80 11.21 -16.53
CA TRP A 77 10.09 9.97 -16.85
C TRP A 77 8.58 10.12 -16.68
N ASP A 78 8.15 10.58 -15.52
CA ASP A 78 6.74 10.77 -15.19
C ASP A 78 6.05 11.79 -16.12
N GLN A 79 6.76 12.80 -16.61
CA GLN A 79 6.16 13.87 -17.40
C GLN A 79 6.26 13.64 -18.93
N TRP A 80 7.26 12.88 -19.42
CA TRP A 80 7.47 12.66 -20.87
C TRP A 80 7.91 11.25 -21.22
N GLY A 81 8.92 10.74 -20.58
CA GLY A 81 9.62 9.52 -21.01
C GLY A 81 8.71 8.31 -21.12
N VAL A 82 7.86 8.08 -20.14
CA VAL A 82 6.89 6.96 -20.13
C VAL A 82 5.92 7.03 -21.31
N TYR A 83 5.50 8.24 -21.70
CA TYR A 83 4.54 8.43 -22.81
C TYR A 83 5.18 8.22 -24.17
N GLN A 84 6.45 8.62 -24.33
CA GLN A 84 7.22 8.32 -25.55
C GLN A 84 7.39 6.81 -25.71
N ARG A 85 7.73 6.09 -24.64
CA ARG A 85 7.85 4.62 -24.66
C ARG A 85 6.50 3.95 -24.92
N ALA A 86 5.43 4.38 -24.26
CA ALA A 86 4.09 3.85 -24.50
C ALA A 86 3.63 4.00 -25.96
N ARG A 87 3.97 5.12 -26.61
CA ARG A 87 3.70 5.32 -28.04
C ARG A 87 4.48 4.32 -28.91
N ALA A 88 5.77 4.08 -28.60
CA ALA A 88 6.61 3.16 -29.33
C ALA A 88 6.14 1.70 -29.25
N GLU A 89 5.63 1.30 -28.08
CA GLU A 89 5.14 -0.06 -27.83
C GLU A 89 3.83 -0.41 -28.56
N ARG A 90 3.07 0.61 -29.02
CA ARG A 90 1.80 0.45 -29.74
C ARG A 90 0.75 -0.39 -29.04
N ASN A 91 0.82 -0.54 -27.70
CA ASN A 91 -0.24 -1.12 -26.90
C ASN A 91 -1.36 -0.09 -26.72
N PRO A 92 -2.65 -0.49 -26.72
CA PRO A 92 -3.77 0.44 -26.51
C PRO A 92 -3.79 1.06 -25.10
N TRP A 93 -3.13 0.43 -24.14
CA TRP A 93 -3.13 0.87 -22.75
C TRP A 93 -1.73 1.14 -22.21
N LEU A 94 -1.62 2.24 -21.46
CA LEU A 94 -0.54 2.52 -20.53
C LEU A 94 -1.06 2.34 -19.11
N PHE A 95 -0.46 1.43 -18.34
CA PHE A 95 -0.78 1.21 -16.93
C PHE A 95 0.27 1.86 -16.02
N LEU A 96 -0.18 2.73 -15.11
CA LEU A 96 0.64 3.48 -14.17
C LEU A 96 0.35 3.01 -12.72
N PRO A 97 1.13 2.05 -12.17
CA PRO A 97 0.85 1.47 -10.85
C PRO A 97 1.11 2.42 -9.67
N LYS A 98 1.77 3.54 -9.91
CA LYS A 98 1.97 4.62 -8.94
C LYS A 98 0.87 5.67 -8.94
N GLY A 99 -0.05 5.61 -9.90
CA GLY A 99 -1.22 6.47 -9.98
C GLY A 99 -0.97 7.91 -10.42
N PHE A 100 0.22 8.26 -10.95
CA PHE A 100 0.55 9.63 -11.35
C PHE A 100 0.58 9.79 -12.86
N CYS A 101 -0.37 10.57 -13.40
CA CYS A 101 -0.34 11.01 -14.80
C CYS A 101 0.46 12.30 -14.94
N SER A 102 1.09 12.46 -16.12
CA SER A 102 1.70 13.73 -16.51
C SER A 102 0.67 14.85 -16.55
N PHE A 103 1.04 16.00 -16.02
CA PHE A 103 0.31 17.24 -16.22
C PHE A 103 0.89 18.07 -17.38
N VAL A 104 1.99 17.63 -17.97
CA VAL A 104 2.67 18.26 -19.13
C VAL A 104 2.33 17.55 -20.42
N ALA A 105 2.81 16.32 -20.63
CA ALA A 105 2.53 15.55 -21.83
C ALA A 105 1.11 14.98 -21.82
N ARG A 106 0.47 14.96 -22.99
CA ARG A 106 -0.80 14.24 -23.18
C ARG A 106 -0.52 12.75 -23.44
N PRO A 107 -1.26 11.85 -22.78
CA PRO A 107 -1.14 10.42 -23.06
C PRO A 107 -1.41 10.11 -24.54
N PRO A 108 -0.53 9.32 -25.19
CA PRO A 108 -0.75 8.92 -26.60
C PRO A 108 -1.71 7.75 -26.76
N VAL A 109 -2.04 7.07 -25.66
CA VAL A 109 -2.91 5.88 -25.57
C VAL A 109 -3.81 6.02 -24.34
N LYS A 110 -4.80 5.13 -24.19
CA LYS A 110 -5.64 5.09 -22.98
C LYS A 110 -4.76 4.84 -21.74
N VAL A 111 -5.08 5.51 -20.63
CA VAL A 111 -4.36 5.37 -19.38
C VAL A 111 -5.22 4.69 -18.33
N ALA A 112 -4.67 3.66 -17.73
CA ALA A 112 -5.14 3.06 -16.50
C ALA A 112 -4.16 3.43 -15.38
N ALA A 113 -4.63 4.08 -14.34
CA ALA A 113 -3.82 4.49 -13.21
C ALA A 113 -4.26 3.75 -11.94
N TYR A 114 -3.32 3.24 -11.14
CA TYR A 114 -3.63 2.66 -9.84
C TYR A 114 -3.26 3.64 -8.73
N VAL A 115 -4.27 4.30 -8.15
CA VAL A 115 -4.11 5.27 -7.06
C VAL A 115 -4.32 4.56 -5.72
N HIS A 116 -3.26 4.46 -4.93
CA HIS A 116 -3.30 3.78 -3.62
C HIS A 116 -4.09 4.58 -2.58
N ASP A 117 -3.85 5.87 -2.57
CA ASP A 117 -4.47 6.87 -1.70
C ASP A 117 -4.23 8.27 -2.28
N ILE A 118 -4.81 9.27 -1.64
CA ILE A 118 -4.52 10.68 -1.93
C ILE A 118 -3.83 11.36 -0.75
N MET A 119 -2.86 10.67 -0.13
CA MET A 119 -2.09 11.13 1.03
C MET A 119 -1.53 12.55 0.87
N GLY A 120 -1.09 12.91 -0.34
CA GLY A 120 -0.62 14.27 -0.62
C GLY A 120 -1.70 15.33 -0.40
N ASN A 121 -2.97 15.02 -0.76
CA ASN A 121 -4.11 15.90 -0.52
C ASN A 121 -4.46 15.94 0.99
N PHE A 122 -4.44 14.80 1.66
CA PHE A 122 -4.62 14.72 3.10
C PHE A 122 -3.59 15.58 3.85
N TYR A 123 -2.29 15.46 3.53
CA TYR A 123 -1.24 16.27 4.16
C TYR A 123 -1.38 17.75 3.88
N SER A 124 -1.75 18.15 2.66
CA SER A 124 -1.92 19.57 2.33
C SER A 124 -3.00 20.25 3.19
N ARG A 125 -3.99 19.48 3.65
CA ARG A 125 -5.10 19.95 4.49
C ARG A 125 -4.80 19.82 5.99
N ARG A 126 -4.25 18.70 6.43
CA ARG A 126 -4.08 18.35 7.85
C ARG A 126 -2.71 18.74 8.40
N TYR A 127 -1.66 18.63 7.57
CA TYR A 127 -0.26 18.87 7.93
C TYR A 127 0.47 19.70 6.86
N PRO A 128 0.06 20.94 6.58
CA PRO A 128 0.54 21.71 5.43
C PRO A 128 2.05 22.00 5.44
N SER A 129 2.68 21.93 6.63
CA SER A 129 4.13 22.14 6.80
C SER A 129 4.95 20.85 6.68
N TYR A 130 4.31 19.67 6.57
CA TYR A 130 5.02 18.38 6.57
C TYR A 130 5.70 18.08 5.24
N ILE A 131 5.04 18.41 4.12
CA ILE A 131 5.60 18.24 2.78
C ILE A 131 6.08 19.60 2.27
N PRO A 132 7.30 19.68 1.66
CA PRO A 132 7.76 20.90 1.01
C PRO A 132 6.74 21.41 -0.01
N LYS A 133 6.50 22.72 -0.05
CA LYS A 133 5.48 23.35 -0.92
C LYS A 133 5.60 22.94 -2.39
N LEU A 134 6.82 22.85 -2.91
CA LEU A 134 7.07 22.45 -4.30
C LEU A 134 6.63 20.98 -4.56
N GLU A 135 6.94 20.08 -3.63
CA GLU A 135 6.57 18.66 -3.70
C GLU A 135 5.04 18.51 -3.57
N SER A 136 4.42 19.21 -2.64
CA SER A 136 2.96 19.26 -2.48
C SER A 136 2.27 19.75 -3.75
N HIS A 137 2.80 20.79 -4.38
CA HIS A 137 2.27 21.33 -5.64
C HIS A 137 2.43 20.35 -6.82
N TYR A 138 3.56 19.64 -6.88
CA TYR A 138 3.77 18.59 -7.87
C TYR A 138 2.76 17.44 -7.70
N PHE A 139 2.54 16.97 -6.48
CA PHE A 139 1.54 15.93 -6.21
C PHE A 139 0.12 16.37 -6.53
N ALA A 140 -0.26 17.59 -6.16
CA ALA A 140 -1.58 18.14 -6.46
C ALA A 140 -1.84 18.23 -7.97
N LYS A 141 -0.86 18.72 -8.75
CA LYS A 141 -0.96 18.75 -10.22
C LYS A 141 -1.04 17.36 -10.83
N SER A 142 -0.22 16.43 -10.34
CA SER A 142 -0.21 15.04 -10.83
C SER A 142 -1.52 14.32 -10.53
N LEU A 143 -2.07 14.48 -9.32
CA LEU A 143 -3.37 13.92 -8.95
C LEU A 143 -4.50 14.49 -9.83
N ARG A 144 -4.52 15.82 -10.01
CA ARG A 144 -5.48 16.48 -10.90
C ARG A 144 -5.37 15.95 -12.35
N ALA A 145 -4.14 15.77 -12.84
CA ALA A 145 -3.90 15.22 -14.17
C ALA A 145 -4.38 13.75 -14.25
N THR A 146 -4.16 12.95 -13.21
CA THR A 146 -4.65 11.57 -13.13
C THR A 146 -6.16 11.52 -13.22
N VAL A 147 -6.87 12.33 -12.44
CA VAL A 147 -8.34 12.42 -12.48
C VAL A 147 -8.85 12.82 -13.86
N CYS A 148 -8.16 13.78 -14.54
CA CYS A 148 -8.63 14.30 -15.83
C CYS A 148 -8.23 13.45 -17.05
N ARG A 149 -7.15 12.67 -16.96
CA ARG A 149 -6.49 12.06 -18.14
C ARG A 149 -6.52 10.54 -18.14
N SER A 150 -6.86 9.91 -17.02
CA SER A 150 -7.03 8.46 -16.97
C SER A 150 -8.38 8.08 -17.58
N SER A 151 -8.38 7.03 -18.41
CA SER A 151 -9.62 6.40 -18.91
C SER A 151 -10.31 5.61 -17.79
N VAL A 152 -9.51 5.05 -16.88
CA VAL A 152 -9.97 4.38 -15.67
C VAL A 152 -8.92 4.55 -14.55
N ILE A 153 -9.40 4.72 -13.33
CA ILE A 153 -8.57 4.72 -12.12
C ILE A 153 -8.92 3.48 -11.32
N PHE A 154 -7.91 2.71 -10.95
CA PHE A 154 -8.02 1.61 -9.99
C PHE A 154 -7.56 2.08 -8.61
N THR A 155 -8.15 1.50 -7.57
CA THR A 155 -7.76 1.78 -6.19
C THR A 155 -7.92 0.52 -5.32
N ASN A 156 -7.44 0.58 -4.09
CA ASN A 156 -7.36 -0.57 -3.19
C ASN A 156 -8.58 -0.70 -2.27
N SER A 157 -9.37 0.36 -2.05
CA SER A 157 -10.49 0.38 -1.10
C SER A 157 -11.63 1.30 -1.57
N ASN A 158 -12.83 1.10 -1.03
CA ASN A 158 -13.94 2.03 -1.22
C ASN A 158 -13.66 3.38 -0.54
N PHE A 159 -12.92 3.37 0.57
CA PHE A 159 -12.46 4.60 1.19
C PHE A 159 -11.62 5.44 0.22
N SER A 160 -10.57 4.85 -0.39
CA SER A 160 -9.75 5.55 -1.38
C SER A 160 -10.54 5.97 -2.63
N ARG A 161 -11.56 5.18 -3.03
CA ARG A 161 -12.47 5.56 -4.10
C ARG A 161 -13.29 6.80 -3.74
N SER A 162 -13.88 6.84 -2.54
CA SER A 162 -14.67 8.01 -2.09
C SER A 162 -13.80 9.26 -2.00
N GLU A 163 -12.59 9.16 -1.45
CA GLU A 163 -11.64 10.27 -1.38
C GLU A 163 -11.28 10.84 -2.78
N LEU A 164 -11.11 9.99 -3.79
CA LEU A 164 -10.86 10.42 -5.17
C LEU A 164 -12.06 11.13 -5.80
N LEU A 165 -13.27 10.62 -5.57
CA LEU A 165 -14.50 11.23 -6.07
C LEU A 165 -14.77 12.57 -5.36
N ASP A 166 -14.55 12.64 -4.05
CA ASP A 166 -14.64 13.87 -3.28
C ASP A 166 -13.62 14.91 -3.73
N PHE A 167 -12.38 14.51 -3.99
CA PHE A 167 -11.37 15.38 -4.57
C PHE A 167 -11.82 15.94 -5.92
N ALA A 168 -12.37 15.12 -6.81
CA ALA A 168 -12.85 15.58 -8.10
C ALA A 168 -13.98 16.62 -7.93
N ARG A 169 -14.98 16.34 -7.07
CA ARG A 169 -16.10 17.26 -6.79
C ARG A 169 -15.61 18.58 -6.18
N GLN A 170 -14.75 18.54 -5.17
CA GLN A 170 -14.23 19.73 -4.48
C GLN A 170 -13.36 20.62 -5.39
N THR A 171 -12.74 20.02 -6.42
CA THR A 171 -11.89 20.76 -7.36
C THR A 171 -12.59 21.11 -8.68
N GLY A 172 -13.92 20.86 -8.79
CA GLY A 172 -14.72 21.15 -9.97
C GLY A 172 -14.33 20.32 -11.20
N LEU A 173 -13.76 19.12 -11.01
CA LEU A 173 -13.41 18.21 -12.08
C LEU A 173 -14.57 17.27 -12.38
N LYS A 174 -14.63 16.80 -13.64
CA LYS A 174 -15.54 15.69 -13.98
C LYS A 174 -15.16 14.46 -13.13
N GLU A 175 -16.17 13.79 -12.59
CA GLU A 175 -15.96 12.55 -11.85
C GLU A 175 -15.29 11.49 -12.74
N PRO A 176 -14.15 10.94 -12.31
CA PRO A 176 -13.46 9.89 -13.03
C PRO A 176 -14.17 8.53 -12.85
N LYS A 177 -13.95 7.61 -13.77
CA LYS A 177 -14.31 6.21 -13.56
C LYS A 177 -13.31 5.59 -12.57
N VAL A 178 -13.76 5.25 -11.36
CA VAL A 178 -12.92 4.66 -10.31
C VAL A 178 -13.45 3.26 -9.97
N ILE A 179 -12.58 2.26 -10.08
CA ILE A 179 -12.85 0.84 -9.79
C ILE A 179 -12.02 0.40 -8.60
N VAL A 180 -12.65 -0.22 -7.62
CA VAL A 180 -11.94 -0.84 -6.49
C VAL A 180 -11.39 -2.19 -6.96
N ALA A 181 -10.13 -2.20 -7.34
CA ALA A 181 -9.43 -3.43 -7.70
C ALA A 181 -9.02 -4.24 -6.46
N GLY A 182 -8.75 -3.56 -5.33
CA GLY A 182 -8.28 -4.17 -4.09
C GLY A 182 -6.77 -4.33 -4.06
N PHE A 183 -6.27 -4.94 -2.99
CA PHE A 183 -4.87 -5.32 -2.80
C PHE A 183 -4.79 -6.82 -2.56
N GLY A 184 -3.75 -7.48 -3.05
CA GLY A 184 -3.58 -8.91 -2.91
C GLY A 184 -2.50 -9.29 -1.90
N PHE A 185 -2.66 -10.48 -1.32
CA PHE A 185 -1.64 -11.11 -0.48
C PHE A 185 -1.34 -12.50 -1.02
N ARG A 186 -0.22 -13.06 -0.59
CA ARG A 186 0.15 -14.45 -0.87
C ARG A 186 0.02 -15.25 0.42
N PRO A 187 -0.44 -16.50 0.35
CA PRO A 187 -0.42 -17.39 1.49
C PRO A 187 1.00 -17.51 2.06
N ILE A 188 1.11 -17.49 3.37
CA ILE A 188 2.37 -17.71 4.07
C ILE A 188 2.58 -19.21 4.19
N LYS A 189 3.74 -19.70 3.74
CA LYS A 189 4.06 -21.12 3.75
C LYS A 189 4.65 -21.59 5.08
N GLU A 190 5.23 -20.67 5.83
CA GLU A 190 5.83 -20.96 7.12
C GLU A 190 4.74 -21.15 8.18
N LYS A 191 4.98 -22.12 9.06
CA LYS A 191 4.10 -22.32 10.22
C LYS A 191 4.20 -21.14 11.19
N PRO A 192 3.12 -20.82 11.93
CA PRO A 192 3.20 -19.85 13.02
C PRO A 192 4.36 -20.22 13.96
N GLY A 193 5.19 -19.23 14.29
CA GLY A 193 6.28 -19.42 15.23
C GLY A 193 5.78 -19.48 16.67
N GLU A 194 6.62 -19.99 17.59
CA GLU A 194 6.34 -19.90 19.02
C GLU A 194 6.27 -18.43 19.44
N LYS A 195 5.19 -18.06 20.14
CA LYS A 195 4.96 -16.69 20.58
C LYS A 195 5.88 -16.34 21.74
N GLN A 196 6.64 -15.27 21.56
CA GLN A 196 7.44 -14.67 22.61
C GLN A 196 6.62 -13.65 23.40
N ASN A 197 7.01 -13.36 24.63
CA ASN A 197 6.34 -12.33 25.43
C ASN A 197 6.70 -10.92 24.94
N ARG A 198 6.29 -10.62 23.70
CA ARG A 198 6.59 -9.37 22.98
C ARG A 198 5.33 -8.82 22.32
N VAL A 199 5.28 -7.50 22.27
CA VAL A 199 4.31 -6.74 21.47
C VAL A 199 5.10 -5.94 20.44
N LEU A 200 4.70 -5.99 19.18
CA LEU A 200 5.35 -5.22 18.11
C LEU A 200 4.56 -3.93 17.87
N LEU A 201 5.22 -2.79 17.93
CA LEU A 201 4.69 -1.48 17.57
C LEU A 201 5.32 -1.01 16.26
N PHE A 202 4.50 -0.79 15.22
CA PHE A 202 4.96 -0.10 14.03
C PHE A 202 5.07 1.40 14.31
N VAL A 203 6.27 1.94 14.17
CA VAL A 203 6.57 3.36 14.39
C VAL A 203 6.98 4.05 13.09
N ASN A 204 6.55 5.29 12.91
CA ASN A 204 6.92 6.09 11.76
C ASN A 204 7.00 7.57 12.13
N LYS A 205 7.93 8.30 11.46
CA LYS A 205 8.05 9.76 11.62
C LYS A 205 6.92 10.57 11.01
N ALA A 206 6.11 9.95 10.14
CA ALA A 206 4.99 10.60 9.48
C ALA A 206 3.87 10.88 10.50
N PRO A 207 3.34 12.11 10.59
CA PRO A 207 2.44 12.52 11.66
C PRO A 207 1.14 11.70 11.68
N HIS A 208 0.60 11.33 10.51
CA HIS A 208 -0.61 10.52 10.42
C HIS A 208 -0.49 9.13 11.05
N LYS A 209 0.72 8.63 11.29
CA LYS A 209 0.94 7.32 11.93
C LYS A 209 0.78 7.34 13.45
N LEU A 210 0.53 8.50 14.03
CA LEU A 210 0.19 8.67 15.44
C LEU A 210 1.13 7.92 16.40
N THR A 211 2.43 7.84 16.08
CA THR A 211 3.41 7.09 16.87
C THR A 211 3.44 7.53 18.34
N SER A 212 3.40 8.84 18.60
CA SER A 212 3.41 9.37 19.97
C SER A 212 2.16 8.97 20.77
N LEU A 213 0.99 8.92 20.11
CA LEU A 213 -0.26 8.45 20.72
C LEU A 213 -0.14 6.97 21.11
N ALA A 214 0.31 6.10 20.19
CA ALA A 214 0.48 4.68 20.46
C ALA A 214 1.49 4.42 21.57
N VAL A 215 2.57 5.17 21.62
CA VAL A 215 3.57 5.10 22.72
C VAL A 215 2.95 5.50 24.06
N SER A 216 2.14 6.57 24.10
CA SER A 216 1.43 7.01 25.29
C SER A 216 0.47 5.92 25.78
N PHE A 217 -0.36 5.39 24.91
CA PHE A 217 -1.33 4.35 25.24
C PHE A 217 -0.66 3.05 25.70
N LEU A 218 0.42 2.62 25.04
CA LEU A 218 1.19 1.45 25.46
C LEU A 218 1.88 1.67 26.81
N THR A 219 2.41 2.89 27.06
CA THR A 219 3.02 3.22 28.36
C THR A 219 2.02 3.08 29.50
N ARG A 220 0.79 3.54 29.30
CA ARG A 220 -0.29 3.38 30.28
C ARG A 220 -0.69 1.92 30.43
N TRP A 221 -0.90 1.22 29.30
CA TRP A 221 -1.24 -0.20 29.32
C TRP A 221 -0.20 -1.03 30.08
N LEU A 222 1.11 -0.77 29.92
CA LEU A 222 2.18 -1.44 30.69
C LEU A 222 2.05 -1.21 32.19
N ARG A 223 1.59 -0.03 32.64
CA ARG A 223 1.39 0.28 34.07
C ARG A 223 0.17 -0.41 34.66
N GLU A 224 -0.89 -0.59 33.87
CA GLU A 224 -2.17 -1.15 34.32
C GLU A 224 -2.27 -2.65 34.12
N SER A 225 -1.43 -3.23 33.26
CA SER A 225 -1.41 -4.66 32.95
C SER A 225 -0.30 -5.40 33.71
N ASN A 226 -0.46 -6.71 33.86
CA ASN A 226 0.60 -7.59 34.38
C ASN A 226 1.58 -8.04 33.28
N PHE A 227 1.69 -7.29 32.17
CA PHE A 227 2.58 -7.63 31.08
C PHE A 227 4.02 -7.32 31.47
N ASN A 228 4.85 -8.36 31.55
CA ASN A 228 6.26 -8.28 31.89
C ASN A 228 7.19 -8.52 30.69
N GLY A 229 6.64 -8.45 29.47
CA GLY A 229 7.38 -8.61 28.21
C GLY A 229 7.98 -7.31 27.69
N VAL A 230 8.34 -7.33 26.40
CA VAL A 230 9.02 -6.23 25.71
C VAL A 230 8.15 -5.68 24.59
N ILE A 231 8.18 -4.37 24.40
CA ILE A 231 7.61 -3.66 23.23
C ILE A 231 8.75 -3.45 22.23
N ASP A 232 8.67 -4.15 21.10
CA ASP A 232 9.58 -3.97 19.96
C ASP A 232 9.05 -2.86 19.06
N CYS A 233 9.76 -1.74 18.98
CA CYS A 233 9.40 -0.60 18.13
C CYS A 233 10.10 -0.71 16.76
N LEU A 234 9.35 -1.03 15.73
CA LEU A 234 9.84 -1.26 14.37
C LEU A 234 9.58 -0.06 13.47
N GLY A 235 10.62 0.55 12.96
CA GLY A 235 10.55 1.70 12.07
C GLY A 235 11.40 2.88 12.54
N THR A 236 11.11 4.07 12.03
CA THR A 236 11.85 5.30 12.38
C THR A 236 10.92 6.31 13.02
N VAL A 237 11.34 6.90 14.11
CA VAL A 237 10.60 7.95 14.83
C VAL A 237 11.09 9.34 14.48
N SER A 238 10.26 10.35 14.73
CA SER A 238 10.69 11.75 14.70
C SER A 238 11.60 12.04 15.91
N PRO A 239 12.62 12.88 15.79
CA PRO A 239 13.40 13.36 16.93
C PRO A 239 12.54 14.02 18.04
N ALA A 240 11.39 14.56 17.66
CA ALA A 240 10.42 15.16 18.61
C ALA A 240 9.59 14.10 19.38
N THR A 241 9.63 12.84 18.99
CA THR A 241 8.95 11.76 19.73
C THR A 241 9.74 11.47 20.98
N GLN A 242 9.11 11.63 22.13
CA GLN A 242 9.71 11.20 23.41
C GLN A 242 9.70 9.67 23.44
N ASN A 243 10.87 9.08 23.22
CA ASN A 243 11.01 7.63 23.28
C ASN A 243 11.10 7.20 24.73
N PRO A 244 10.19 6.37 25.25
CA PRO A 244 10.35 5.79 26.57
C PRO A 244 11.66 5.02 26.65
N THR A 245 12.37 5.18 27.75
CA THR A 245 13.57 4.42 28.10
C THR A 245 13.21 3.39 29.17
N GLY A 246 13.87 2.25 29.15
CA GLY A 246 13.64 1.21 30.15
C GLY A 246 13.65 -0.19 29.51
N PRO A 247 13.72 -1.25 30.33
CA PRO A 247 13.94 -2.62 29.87
C PRO A 247 12.77 -3.19 29.04
N GLN A 248 11.60 -2.57 29.12
CA GLN A 248 10.42 -3.00 28.36
C GLN A 248 10.33 -2.39 26.94
N TRP A 249 11.21 -1.45 26.57
CA TRP A 249 11.18 -0.79 25.26
C TRP A 249 12.43 -1.11 24.46
N ASN A 250 12.24 -1.65 23.26
CA ASN A 250 13.30 -2.04 22.35
C ASN A 250 13.11 -1.34 20.99
N TRP A 251 13.94 -0.37 20.69
CA TRP A 251 13.86 0.45 19.46
C TRP A 251 14.74 -0.15 18.38
N LEU A 252 14.12 -0.95 17.49
CA LEU A 252 14.82 -1.74 16.47
C LEU A 252 15.25 -0.92 15.25
N GLY A 253 14.63 0.23 15.02
CA GLY A 253 14.84 0.95 13.75
C GLY A 253 14.24 0.21 12.55
N ARG A 254 14.84 0.44 11.38
CA ARG A 254 14.46 -0.29 10.16
C ARG A 254 15.17 -1.64 10.12
N VAL A 255 14.43 -2.67 9.77
CA VAL A 255 14.94 -4.03 9.59
C VAL A 255 14.65 -4.53 8.19
N ALA A 256 15.29 -5.60 7.75
CA ALA A 256 14.99 -6.26 6.48
C ALA A 256 13.59 -6.89 6.50
N LEU A 257 12.97 -7.04 5.32
CA LEU A 257 11.61 -7.56 5.20
C LEU A 257 11.42 -8.94 5.86
N GLY A 258 12.36 -9.87 5.66
CA GLY A 258 12.30 -11.19 6.30
C GLY A 258 12.35 -11.12 7.82
N GLN A 259 13.20 -10.23 8.36
CA GLN A 259 13.29 -9.99 9.79
C GLN A 259 12.01 -9.34 10.35
N SER A 260 11.39 -8.41 9.61
CA SER A 260 10.11 -7.82 9.99
C SER A 260 9.01 -8.88 10.13
N ARG A 261 8.90 -9.80 9.17
CA ARG A 261 7.94 -10.91 9.22
C ARG A 261 8.18 -11.83 10.41
N GLU A 262 9.44 -12.16 10.70
CA GLU A 262 9.77 -12.98 11.85
C GLU A 262 9.42 -12.30 13.18
N LEU A 263 9.65 -10.98 13.30
CA LEU A 263 9.23 -10.21 14.48
C LEU A 263 7.71 -10.23 14.65
N ILE A 264 6.94 -10.04 13.56
CA ILE A 264 5.49 -10.15 13.58
C ILE A 264 5.08 -11.55 14.04
N ARG A 265 5.62 -12.60 13.42
CA ARG A 265 5.28 -14.00 13.70
C ARG A 265 5.50 -14.40 15.16
N ARG A 266 6.54 -13.87 15.80
CA ARG A 266 6.87 -14.14 17.21
C ARG A 266 6.16 -13.25 18.21
N ALA A 267 5.61 -12.13 17.80
CA ALA A 267 4.88 -11.23 18.70
C ALA A 267 3.54 -11.82 19.15
N ARG A 268 3.08 -11.49 20.34
CA ARG A 268 1.74 -11.82 20.85
C ARG A 268 0.68 -10.91 20.26
N ALA A 269 1.03 -9.66 19.99
CA ALA A 269 0.17 -8.68 19.34
C ALA A 269 1.01 -7.70 18.51
N VAL A 270 0.38 -7.10 17.50
CA VAL A 270 0.96 -6.02 16.69
C VAL A 270 0.11 -4.77 16.87
N VAL A 271 0.73 -3.65 17.21
CA VAL A 271 0.03 -2.35 17.31
C VAL A 271 0.32 -1.51 16.08
N TYR A 272 -0.75 -1.02 15.45
CA TYR A 272 -0.72 -0.18 14.26
C TYR A 272 -1.66 1.01 14.40
N SER A 273 -1.10 2.15 14.74
CA SER A 273 -1.85 3.41 14.87
C SER A 273 -1.78 4.23 13.59
N SER A 274 -2.89 4.82 13.20
CA SER A 274 -2.94 5.77 12.08
C SER A 274 -4.21 6.60 12.13
N GLU A 275 -4.22 7.79 11.55
CA GLU A 275 -5.43 8.59 11.31
C GLU A 275 -5.84 8.60 9.83
N TYR A 276 -4.98 8.12 8.94
CA TYR A 276 -5.27 8.05 7.50
C TYR A 276 -4.47 6.93 6.82
N GLU A 277 -5.18 6.10 6.07
CA GLU A 277 -4.63 5.02 5.24
C GLU A 277 -5.42 4.88 3.95
N GLY A 278 -4.79 4.32 2.92
CA GLY A 278 -5.54 3.87 1.74
C GLY A 278 -6.09 2.45 1.90
N PHE A 279 -5.33 1.59 2.60
CA PHE A 279 -5.65 0.16 2.77
C PHE A 279 -5.27 -0.37 4.16
N GLY A 280 -3.99 -0.25 4.56
CA GLY A 280 -3.50 -0.78 5.83
C GLY A 280 -2.91 -2.19 5.70
N ILE A 281 -1.82 -2.30 4.97
CA ILE A 281 -1.11 -3.58 4.74
C ILE A 281 -0.64 -4.26 6.04
N PRO A 282 0.00 -3.55 7.01
CA PRO A 282 0.59 -4.21 8.17
C PRO A 282 -0.39 -4.96 9.08
N PRO A 283 -1.62 -4.50 9.36
CA PRO A 283 -2.60 -5.28 10.11
C PRO A 283 -2.98 -6.61 9.44
N VAL A 284 -3.13 -6.61 8.11
CA VAL A 284 -3.38 -7.85 7.35
C VAL A 284 -2.19 -8.79 7.43
N GLU A 285 -0.97 -8.28 7.20
CA GLU A 285 0.26 -9.08 7.33
C GLU A 285 0.38 -9.69 8.74
N ALA A 286 -0.02 -8.97 9.79
CA ALA A 286 0.00 -9.49 11.15
C ALA A 286 -0.89 -10.73 11.29
N VAL A 287 -2.14 -10.68 10.80
CA VAL A 287 -3.05 -11.84 10.84
C VAL A 287 -2.49 -13.00 10.03
N LEU A 288 -1.96 -12.74 8.83
CA LEU A 288 -1.39 -13.76 7.97
C LEU A 288 -0.17 -14.45 8.62
N GLU A 289 0.63 -13.71 9.40
CA GLU A 289 1.74 -14.26 10.19
C GLU A 289 1.28 -14.88 11.54
N GLY A 290 -0.05 -15.02 11.75
CA GLY A 290 -0.62 -15.64 12.95
C GLY A 290 -0.52 -14.75 14.20
N THR A 291 -0.56 -13.42 14.05
CA THR A 291 -0.49 -12.45 15.16
C THR A 291 -1.68 -11.52 15.14
N CYS A 292 -2.29 -11.28 16.31
CA CYS A 292 -3.44 -10.40 16.41
C CYS A 292 -3.03 -8.93 16.27
N PRO A 293 -3.59 -8.18 15.28
CA PRO A 293 -3.38 -6.74 15.18
C PRO A 293 -4.34 -5.97 16.07
N VAL A 294 -3.81 -4.94 16.74
CA VAL A 294 -4.51 -3.85 17.41
C VAL A 294 -4.32 -2.62 16.56
N PHE A 295 -5.39 -2.08 15.98
CA PHE A 295 -5.30 -1.05 14.97
C PHE A 295 -6.32 0.07 15.14
N SER A 296 -6.01 1.27 14.67
CA SER A 296 -6.94 2.42 14.71
C SER A 296 -8.20 2.15 13.91
N ASP A 297 -9.38 2.46 14.47
CA ASP A 297 -10.72 2.25 13.88
C ASP A 297 -11.07 3.27 12.78
N ILE A 298 -10.13 3.55 11.90
CA ILE A 298 -10.34 4.45 10.76
C ILE A 298 -10.99 3.71 9.57
N PRO A 299 -11.75 4.42 8.71
CA PRO A 299 -12.55 3.80 7.65
C PRO A 299 -11.80 2.81 6.77
N ALA A 300 -10.60 3.16 6.30
CA ALA A 300 -9.81 2.28 5.45
C ALA A 300 -9.38 0.98 6.16
N LEU A 301 -8.98 1.05 7.43
CA LEU A 301 -8.58 -0.12 8.20
C LEU A 301 -9.78 -1.00 8.54
N CYS A 302 -10.91 -0.41 8.94
CA CYS A 302 -12.14 -1.15 9.20
C CYS A 302 -12.67 -1.85 7.93
N GLU A 303 -12.60 -1.18 6.76
CA GLU A 303 -12.96 -1.81 5.48
C GLU A 303 -12.06 -3.00 5.15
N THR A 304 -10.75 -2.83 5.28
CA THR A 304 -9.77 -3.87 4.94
C THR A 304 -9.86 -5.06 5.87
N MET A 305 -9.90 -4.80 7.16
CA MET A 305 -9.89 -5.84 8.19
C MET A 305 -11.27 -6.50 8.37
N GLY A 306 -12.36 -5.77 8.16
CA GLY A 306 -13.70 -6.25 8.47
C GLY A 306 -13.82 -6.61 9.95
N GLU A 307 -14.22 -7.84 10.26
CA GLU A 307 -14.36 -8.33 11.63
C GLU A 307 -13.07 -8.93 12.22
N THR A 308 -11.95 -8.84 11.48
CA THR A 308 -10.68 -9.42 11.91
C THR A 308 -9.84 -8.41 12.70
N GLY A 309 -9.14 -8.89 13.74
CA GLY A 309 -8.29 -8.05 14.59
C GLY A 309 -9.03 -7.30 15.71
N CYS A 310 -8.36 -6.36 16.33
CA CYS A 310 -8.82 -5.61 17.48
C CYS A 310 -8.74 -4.09 17.20
N PRO A 311 -9.80 -3.47 16.66
CA PRO A 311 -9.85 -2.02 16.44
C PRO A 311 -9.89 -1.26 17.77
N PHE A 312 -9.31 -0.05 17.78
CA PHE A 312 -9.41 0.92 18.88
C PHE A 312 -9.62 2.34 18.35
N SER A 313 -10.35 3.16 19.10
CA SER A 313 -10.51 4.57 18.77
C SER A 313 -9.27 5.37 19.17
N ASN A 314 -8.78 6.22 18.23
CA ASN A 314 -7.65 7.12 18.50
C ASN A 314 -7.94 8.14 19.63
N ASP A 315 -9.21 8.41 19.90
CA ASP A 315 -9.64 9.37 20.92
C ASP A 315 -9.97 8.71 22.27
N SER A 316 -9.78 7.37 22.38
CA SER A 316 -10.17 6.61 23.57
C SER A 316 -9.07 5.65 24.03
N GLU A 317 -8.37 6.02 25.07
CA GLU A 317 -7.38 5.19 25.72
C GLU A 317 -7.99 3.89 26.29
N SER A 318 -9.17 3.96 26.88
CA SER A 318 -9.89 2.77 27.38
C SER A 318 -10.22 1.78 26.26
N SER A 319 -10.56 2.27 25.06
CA SER A 319 -10.77 1.44 23.88
C SER A 319 -9.47 0.71 23.49
N PHE A 320 -8.33 1.42 23.54
CA PHE A 320 -7.03 0.81 23.28
C PHE A 320 -6.67 -0.28 24.29
N LEU A 321 -6.87 -0.01 25.60
CA LEU A 321 -6.60 -0.98 26.67
C LEU A 321 -7.45 -2.25 26.48
N ALA A 322 -8.74 -2.09 26.17
CA ALA A 322 -9.63 -3.22 25.88
C ALA A 322 -9.18 -4.02 24.66
N ALA A 323 -8.79 -3.33 23.57
CA ALA A 323 -8.27 -3.96 22.35
C ALA A 323 -6.99 -4.75 22.61
N MET A 324 -6.05 -4.20 23.38
CA MET A 324 -4.81 -4.90 23.79
C MET A 324 -5.10 -6.17 24.59
N ASN A 325 -5.97 -6.09 25.59
CA ASN A 325 -6.33 -7.24 26.41
C ASN A 325 -7.00 -8.34 25.57
N ARG A 326 -7.91 -7.97 24.66
CA ARG A 326 -8.53 -8.89 23.71
C ARG A 326 -7.49 -9.55 22.78
N ALA A 327 -6.55 -8.77 22.26
CA ALA A 327 -5.51 -9.29 21.35
C ALA A 327 -4.60 -10.33 22.02
N LEU A 328 -4.21 -10.09 23.28
CA LEU A 328 -3.34 -11.02 24.02
C LEU A 328 -4.04 -12.33 24.43
N SER A 329 -5.37 -12.33 24.49
CA SER A 329 -6.18 -13.52 24.81
C SER A 329 -6.69 -14.26 23.54
N MET A 330 -6.30 -13.78 22.33
CA MET A 330 -6.81 -14.33 21.08
C MET A 330 -6.34 -15.77 20.86
N ALA A 331 -7.31 -16.64 20.60
CA ALA A 331 -7.03 -18.05 20.34
C ALA A 331 -6.34 -18.24 18.97
N PRO A 332 -5.37 -19.15 18.85
CA PRO A 332 -4.72 -19.44 17.55
C PRO A 332 -5.69 -19.88 16.45
N ALA A 333 -6.73 -20.64 16.79
CA ALA A 333 -7.77 -21.06 15.84
C ALA A 333 -8.49 -19.85 15.21
N THR A 334 -8.84 -18.85 16.01
CA THR A 334 -9.48 -17.61 15.51
C THR A 334 -8.56 -16.86 14.55
N LEU A 335 -7.25 -16.78 14.85
CA LEU A 335 -6.29 -16.15 13.95
C LEU A 335 -6.17 -16.88 12.62
N GLN A 336 -6.26 -18.21 12.64
CA GLN A 336 -6.27 -19.00 11.41
C GLN A 336 -7.54 -18.74 10.59
N GLU A 337 -8.73 -18.74 11.19
CA GLU A 337 -10.00 -18.41 10.53
C GLU A 337 -9.94 -17.00 9.89
N TRP A 338 -9.40 -16.04 10.61
CA TRP A 338 -9.20 -14.68 10.09
C TRP A 338 -8.24 -14.65 8.89
N SER A 339 -7.13 -15.40 8.97
CA SER A 339 -6.15 -15.49 7.88
C SER A 339 -6.80 -16.05 6.61
N GLU A 340 -7.58 -17.13 6.73
CA GLU A 340 -8.31 -17.74 5.61
C GLU A 340 -9.33 -16.75 5.01
N SER A 341 -10.11 -16.07 5.85
CA SER A 341 -11.07 -15.05 5.42
C SER A 341 -10.39 -13.88 4.68
N LEU A 342 -9.28 -13.39 5.19
CA LEU A 342 -8.51 -12.31 4.54
C LEU A 342 -7.92 -12.75 3.21
N LEU A 343 -7.36 -13.97 3.12
CA LEU A 343 -6.82 -14.51 1.88
C LEU A 343 -7.91 -14.75 0.83
N GLN A 344 -9.13 -15.15 1.21
CA GLN A 344 -10.25 -15.25 0.28
C GLN A 344 -10.65 -13.90 -0.32
N ARG A 345 -10.65 -12.85 0.48
CA ARG A 345 -11.03 -11.49 0.06
C ARG A 345 -9.94 -10.77 -0.74
N HIS A 346 -8.67 -11.02 -0.41
CA HIS A 346 -7.52 -10.23 -0.85
C HIS A 346 -6.50 -11.09 -1.61
N THR A 347 -6.82 -11.48 -2.85
CA THR A 347 -5.92 -12.26 -3.72
C THR A 347 -5.42 -11.43 -4.90
N TRP A 348 -4.15 -11.61 -5.26
CA TRP A 348 -3.60 -10.97 -6.46
C TRP A 348 -4.29 -11.43 -7.76
N ALA A 349 -4.74 -12.68 -7.81
CA ALA A 349 -5.50 -13.20 -8.96
C ALA A 349 -6.82 -12.45 -9.15
N ALA A 350 -7.56 -12.19 -8.05
CA ALA A 350 -8.79 -11.40 -8.12
C ALA A 350 -8.53 -9.93 -8.48
N VAL A 351 -7.46 -9.34 -7.97
CA VAL A 351 -7.06 -7.96 -8.31
C VAL A 351 -6.75 -7.84 -9.79
N SER A 352 -5.86 -8.70 -10.32
CA SER A 352 -5.47 -8.66 -11.74
C SER A 352 -6.63 -8.99 -12.66
N LYS A 353 -7.52 -9.94 -12.27
CA LYS A 353 -8.74 -10.24 -13.03
C LYS A 353 -9.67 -9.02 -13.14
N ARG A 354 -9.99 -8.34 -12.02
CA ARG A 354 -10.83 -7.14 -12.05
C ARG A 354 -10.25 -6.05 -12.94
N ILE A 355 -8.92 -5.88 -12.92
CA ILE A 355 -8.24 -4.91 -13.78
C ILE A 355 -8.42 -5.29 -15.25
N VAL A 356 -8.10 -6.52 -15.62
CA VAL A 356 -8.21 -6.99 -17.01
C VAL A 356 -9.65 -6.96 -17.51
N ASP A 357 -10.62 -7.41 -16.71
CA ASP A 357 -12.03 -7.37 -17.04
C ASP A 357 -12.50 -5.93 -17.36
N GLU A 358 -12.10 -4.95 -16.55
CA GLU A 358 -12.42 -3.55 -16.79
C GLU A 358 -11.76 -3.01 -18.06
N LEU A 359 -10.50 -3.34 -18.33
CA LEU A 359 -9.82 -2.92 -19.56
C LEU A 359 -10.49 -3.53 -20.79
N LEU A 360 -10.94 -4.78 -20.74
CA LEU A 360 -11.73 -5.41 -21.82
C LEU A 360 -13.05 -4.67 -22.06
N VAL A 361 -13.78 -4.35 -21.01
CA VAL A 361 -15.03 -3.56 -21.12
C VAL A 361 -14.77 -2.22 -21.80
N GLN A 362 -13.68 -1.53 -21.46
CA GLN A 362 -13.30 -0.25 -22.08
C GLN A 362 -12.90 -0.39 -23.57
N GLU A 363 -12.48 -1.57 -24.00
CA GLU A 363 -12.21 -1.90 -25.41
C GLU A 363 -13.43 -2.44 -26.15
N GLY A 364 -14.58 -2.62 -25.50
CA GLY A 364 -15.77 -3.26 -26.09
C GLY A 364 -15.57 -4.75 -26.36
N LEU A 365 -14.62 -5.40 -25.65
CA LEU A 365 -14.32 -6.82 -25.77
C LEU A 365 -15.12 -7.63 -24.74
N GLN A 366 -15.45 -8.89 -25.08
CA GLN A 366 -16.18 -9.77 -24.17
C GLN A 366 -15.30 -10.27 -23.04
N ILE A 367 -15.86 -10.28 -21.83
CA ILE A 367 -15.25 -10.94 -20.68
C ILE A 367 -15.47 -12.45 -20.84
N ILE A 368 -14.41 -13.20 -21.00
CA ILE A 368 -14.47 -14.67 -20.96
C ILE A 368 -14.62 -15.09 -19.49
N LYS A 369 -15.75 -15.72 -19.17
CA LYS A 369 -16.07 -16.20 -17.81
C LYS A 369 -15.18 -17.37 -17.39
#